data_a3ea0b95f49f0bcc4f9e5decba6f3a42
#
_entry.id   a3ea0b95f49f0bcc4f9e5decba6f3a42
#
_cell.length_a   1.000
_cell.length_b   1.000
_cell.length_c   1.000
_cell.angle_alpha   90.00
_cell.angle_beta   90.00
_cell.angle_gamma   90.00
#
_symmetry.space_group_name_H-M   'P 1'
#
loop_
_entity.id
_entity.type
_entity.pdbx_description
1 polymer ?
#
loop_
_entity_poly.entity_id
_entity_poly.type
_entity_poly.pdbx_seq_one_letter_code
_entity_poly.pdbx_strand_id
1 'polypeptide(L)'
;MAIPWFLCGFLLCISVLLVLKLYLIKKDLNNLSIEFRNNLESDTNNLLTVSTCDRNVRKLVAEINIGIEQLRYHRHRYMNGDRELKEAITNISHDLRTPLTGICGYLELLKDENDLTAIKSYISLIQNRVSCLKQLSEELFCYSVVTSSWVTTQENVILNKALEENLLAFYGTFKKRKIEPVIEIPDTFIPCYIDLPAFNRIVSNILSNVLKYSEGDLYVKLYANGLITFTNSARSLTPVMVERLFDRFYTVETGQKNSTGLGLSIAKTLVDQMGGEIQATYQDKKLTIALKLNIV
;
A
#
# COMPACT_ATOMS: atom_id res chain seq x y z
N MET A 1 49.77 18.83 64.28
CA MET A 1 48.90 19.92 63.78
C MET A 1 48.68 20.01 62.26
N ALA A 2 49.34 19.17 61.44
CA ALA A 2 49.17 19.23 59.95
C ALA A 2 47.96 18.48 59.39
N ILE A 3 47.42 17.48 60.10
CA ILE A 3 46.32 16.59 59.60
C ILE A 3 44.99 17.34 59.26
N PRO A 4 44.49 18.28 60.07
CA PRO A 4 43.28 19.01 59.77
C PRO A 4 43.36 19.88 58.50
N TRP A 5 44.54 20.44 58.21
CA TRP A 5 44.81 21.23 57.02
C TRP A 5 44.79 20.39 55.75
N PHE A 6 45.31 19.16 55.77
CA PHE A 6 45.25 18.22 54.69
C PHE A 6 43.82 17.77 54.43
N LEU A 7 43.02 17.52 55.47
CA LEU A 7 41.58 17.14 55.33
C LEU A 7 40.82 18.30 54.76
N CYS A 8 41.06 19.53 55.16
CA CYS A 8 40.41 20.72 54.65
C CYS A 8 40.73 20.95 53.14
N GLY A 9 41.99 20.77 52.75
CA GLY A 9 42.44 20.84 51.35
C GLY A 9 41.79 19.75 50.47
N PHE A 10 41.66 18.51 50.98
CA PHE A 10 41.03 17.41 50.30
C PHE A 10 39.53 17.64 50.11
N LEU A 11 38.81 18.10 51.12
CA LEU A 11 37.39 18.45 51.03
C LEU A 11 37.13 19.60 50.05
N LEU A 12 38.03 20.61 50.03
CA LEU A 12 37.96 21.72 49.08
C LEU A 12 38.14 21.24 47.63
N CYS A 13 39.10 20.33 47.40
CA CYS A 13 39.31 19.74 46.09
C CYS A 13 38.09 18.93 45.61
N ILE A 14 37.49 18.11 46.47
CA ILE A 14 36.26 17.37 46.15
C ILE A 14 35.11 18.35 45.84
N SER A 15 34.94 19.41 46.63
CA SER A 15 33.92 20.43 46.42
C SER A 15 34.09 21.10 45.04
N VAL A 16 35.29 21.49 44.68
CA VAL A 16 35.58 22.07 43.34
C VAL A 16 35.27 21.09 42.22
N LEU A 17 35.65 19.81 42.34
CA LEU A 17 35.36 18.79 41.36
C LEU A 17 33.84 18.55 41.19
N LEU A 18 33.06 18.56 42.30
CA LEU A 18 31.63 18.42 42.28
C LEU A 18 30.94 19.62 41.58
N VAL A 19 31.39 20.84 41.91
CA VAL A 19 30.88 22.06 41.27
C VAL A 19 31.18 22.05 39.77
N LEU A 20 32.39 21.63 39.39
CA LEU A 20 32.78 21.52 37.98
C LEU A 20 31.92 20.49 37.24
N LYS A 21 31.69 19.34 37.85
CA LYS A 21 30.80 18.28 37.31
C LYS A 21 29.36 18.79 37.12
N LEU A 22 28.80 19.48 38.11
CA LEU A 22 27.45 20.05 38.05
C LEU A 22 27.36 21.13 36.96
N TYR A 23 28.40 21.95 36.82
CA TYR A 23 28.44 22.97 35.76
C TYR A 23 28.45 22.35 34.37
N LEU A 24 29.24 21.31 34.13
CA LEU A 24 29.29 20.60 32.85
C LEU A 24 27.96 19.93 32.51
N ILE A 25 27.33 19.25 33.47
CA ILE A 25 26.01 18.63 33.27
C ILE A 25 24.96 19.69 32.93
N LYS A 26 24.98 20.83 33.65
CA LYS A 26 24.03 21.93 33.36
C LYS A 26 24.21 22.54 31.97
N LYS A 27 25.48 22.69 31.54
CA LYS A 27 25.83 23.16 30.20
C LYS A 27 25.32 22.18 29.11
N ASP A 28 25.60 20.89 29.30
CA ASP A 28 25.17 19.84 28.36
C ASP A 28 23.63 19.76 28.26
N LEU A 29 22.91 19.86 29.37
CA LEU A 29 21.42 19.91 29.37
C LEU A 29 20.87 21.13 28.64
N ASN A 30 21.52 22.29 28.77
CA ASN A 30 21.11 23.50 28.04
C ASN A 30 21.33 23.36 26.52
N ASN A 31 22.48 22.81 26.12
CA ASN A 31 22.77 22.53 24.71
C ASN A 31 21.80 21.50 24.14
N LEU A 32 21.52 20.43 24.87
CA LEU A 32 20.52 19.43 24.52
C LEU A 32 19.15 20.03 24.27
N SER A 33 18.71 20.96 25.13
CA SER A 33 17.43 21.66 24.97
C SER A 33 17.35 22.44 23.66
N ILE A 34 18.45 23.10 23.28
CA ILE A 34 18.55 23.87 22.04
C ILE A 34 18.57 22.93 20.83
N GLU A 35 19.41 21.89 20.86
CA GLU A 35 19.49 20.88 19.78
C GLU A 35 18.15 20.15 19.59
N PHE A 36 17.47 19.79 20.68
CA PHE A 36 16.17 19.15 20.62
C PHE A 36 15.13 20.02 19.93
N ARG A 37 15.08 21.33 20.28
CA ARG A 37 14.18 22.29 19.64
C ARG A 37 14.48 22.42 18.15
N ASN A 38 15.74 22.60 17.80
CA ASN A 38 16.17 22.73 16.41
C ASN A 38 15.86 21.46 15.59
N ASN A 39 16.03 20.26 16.20
CA ASN A 39 15.70 18.99 15.55
C ASN A 39 14.18 18.76 15.37
N LEU A 40 13.33 19.37 16.19
CA LEU A 40 11.88 19.34 15.99
C LEU A 40 11.41 20.31 14.91
N GLU A 41 12.05 21.47 14.77
CA GLU A 41 11.68 22.50 13.79
C GLU A 41 12.29 22.25 12.40
N SER A 42 13.47 21.64 12.35
CA SER A 42 14.17 21.33 11.09
C SER A 42 14.07 19.84 10.74
N ASP A 43 13.90 19.53 9.46
CA ASP A 43 13.92 18.13 8.94
C ASP A 43 15.36 17.56 8.87
N THR A 44 16.25 17.99 9.77
CA THR A 44 17.63 17.51 9.82
C THR A 44 17.70 16.14 10.51
N ASN A 45 18.47 15.22 9.94
CA ASN A 45 18.63 13.86 10.46
C ASN A 45 19.70 13.76 11.58
N ASN A 46 19.94 14.87 12.30
CA ASN A 46 20.94 14.91 13.33
C ASN A 46 20.43 14.24 14.62
N LEU A 47 21.24 13.34 15.16
CA LEU A 47 21.00 12.75 16.48
C LEU A 47 21.48 13.71 17.57
N LEU A 48 20.74 13.74 18.69
CA LEU A 48 21.20 14.47 19.87
C LEU A 48 22.45 13.82 20.44
N THR A 49 23.47 14.65 20.71
CA THR A 49 24.74 14.18 21.26
C THR A 49 25.04 14.87 22.57
N VAL A 50 25.70 14.17 23.48
CA VAL A 50 26.18 14.73 24.76
C VAL A 50 27.61 14.40 25.00
N SER A 51 28.35 15.37 25.54
CA SER A 51 29.77 15.22 25.90
C SER A 51 29.99 14.65 27.30
N THR A 52 28.95 14.58 28.13
CA THR A 52 29.03 14.13 29.50
C THR A 52 29.28 12.62 29.63
N CYS A 53 30.10 12.22 30.59
CA CYS A 53 30.31 10.82 30.95
C CYS A 53 29.24 10.25 31.88
N ASP A 54 28.20 11.04 32.25
CA ASP A 54 27.15 10.56 33.13
C ASP A 54 26.26 9.54 32.42
N ARG A 55 26.16 8.34 33.01
CA ARG A 55 25.46 7.20 32.44
C ARG A 55 23.95 7.46 32.27
N ASN A 56 23.36 8.19 33.21
CA ASN A 56 21.90 8.46 33.20
C ASN A 56 21.55 9.48 32.13
N VAL A 57 22.37 10.51 31.94
CA VAL A 57 22.19 11.52 30.89
C VAL A 57 22.31 10.87 29.50
N ARG A 58 23.32 10.01 29.30
CA ARG A 58 23.49 9.28 28.03
C ARG A 58 22.33 8.33 27.75
N LYS A 59 21.79 7.64 28.77
CA LYS A 59 20.62 6.78 28.61
C LYS A 59 19.40 7.59 28.22
N LEU A 60 19.15 8.72 28.88
CA LEU A 60 18.04 9.62 28.56
C LEU A 60 18.12 10.12 27.09
N VAL A 61 19.31 10.54 26.64
CA VAL A 61 19.52 10.99 25.26
C VAL A 61 19.29 9.87 24.25
N ALA A 62 19.70 8.64 24.55
CA ALA A 62 19.41 7.50 23.69
C ALA A 62 17.89 7.23 23.57
N GLU A 63 17.16 7.29 24.68
CA GLU A 63 15.69 7.13 24.68
C GLU A 63 14.98 8.26 23.92
N ILE A 64 15.45 9.51 24.09
CA ILE A 64 14.93 10.66 23.32
C ILE A 64 15.20 10.48 21.81
N ASN A 65 16.39 10.04 21.41
CA ASN A 65 16.71 9.79 20.00
C ASN A 65 15.81 8.74 19.40
N ILE A 66 15.52 7.64 20.11
CA ILE A 66 14.55 6.62 19.66
C ILE A 66 13.16 7.25 19.49
N GLY A 67 12.71 8.07 20.44
CA GLY A 67 11.43 8.77 20.35
C GLY A 67 11.34 9.73 19.16
N ILE A 68 12.40 10.50 18.89
CA ILE A 68 12.49 11.39 17.73
C ILE A 68 12.42 10.59 16.43
N GLU A 69 13.12 9.46 16.34
CA GLU A 69 13.10 8.61 15.15
C GLU A 69 11.70 8.03 14.88
N GLN A 70 11.02 7.59 15.92
CA GLN A 70 9.63 7.14 15.82
C GLN A 70 8.69 8.27 15.37
N LEU A 71 8.81 9.47 15.95
CA LEU A 71 8.01 10.64 15.55
C LEU A 71 8.26 11.02 14.09
N ARG A 72 9.51 10.99 13.63
CA ARG A 72 9.87 11.23 12.22
C ARG A 72 9.25 10.18 11.30
N TYR A 73 9.37 8.91 11.66
CA TYR A 73 8.74 7.83 10.90
C TYR A 73 7.23 8.06 10.73
N HIS A 74 6.53 8.37 11.83
CA HIS A 74 5.09 8.66 11.78
C HIS A 74 4.77 9.93 10.97
N ARG A 75 5.57 10.99 11.10
CA ARG A 75 5.41 12.23 10.34
C ARG A 75 5.60 11.99 8.85
N HIS A 76 6.67 11.29 8.44
CA HIS A 76 6.90 10.94 7.04
C HIS A 76 5.76 10.10 6.48
N ARG A 77 5.30 9.12 7.23
CA ARG A 77 4.16 8.29 6.84
C ARG A 77 2.88 9.12 6.68
N TYR A 78 2.64 10.06 7.58
CA TYR A 78 1.48 10.97 7.50
C TYR A 78 1.58 11.91 6.29
N MET A 79 2.73 12.54 6.08
CA MET A 79 2.94 13.46 4.95
C MET A 79 2.88 12.75 3.59
N ASN A 80 3.43 11.53 3.50
CA ASN A 80 3.31 10.71 2.30
C ASN A 80 1.85 10.33 2.05
N GLY A 81 1.09 9.95 3.09
CA GLY A 81 -0.34 9.68 2.97
C GLY A 81 -1.16 10.88 2.49
N ASP A 82 -0.87 12.10 2.97
CA ASP A 82 -1.53 13.34 2.51
C ASP A 82 -1.19 13.67 1.04
N ARG A 83 0.05 13.47 0.65
CA ARG A 83 0.49 13.65 -0.75
C ARG A 83 -0.17 12.61 -1.66
N GLU A 84 -0.14 11.34 -1.28
CA GLU A 84 -0.82 10.27 -2.01
C GLU A 84 -2.32 10.55 -2.15
N LEU A 85 -2.97 11.06 -1.10
CA LEU A 85 -4.39 11.44 -1.13
C LEU A 85 -4.65 12.58 -2.12
N LYS A 86 -3.81 13.61 -2.15
CA LYS A 86 -3.93 14.73 -3.09
C LYS A 86 -3.73 14.29 -4.54
N GLU A 87 -2.71 13.48 -4.80
CA GLU A 87 -2.46 12.89 -6.11
C GLU A 87 -3.64 12.00 -6.54
N ALA A 88 -4.17 11.21 -5.60
CA ALA A 88 -5.35 10.39 -5.78
C ALA A 88 -6.58 11.20 -6.22
N ILE A 89 -6.93 12.25 -5.47
CA ILE A 89 -8.08 13.12 -5.78
C ILE A 89 -7.92 13.75 -7.16
N THR A 90 -6.72 14.16 -7.52
CA THR A 90 -6.42 14.75 -8.83
C THR A 90 -6.63 13.74 -9.96
N ASN A 91 -6.10 12.52 -9.81
CA ASN A 91 -6.24 11.45 -10.79
C ASN A 91 -7.69 10.99 -10.94
N ILE A 92 -8.40 10.81 -9.81
CA ILE A 92 -9.82 10.50 -9.79
C ILE A 92 -10.65 11.56 -10.53
N SER A 93 -10.38 12.83 -10.25
CA SER A 93 -11.08 13.94 -10.89
C SER A 93 -10.89 13.95 -12.40
N HIS A 94 -9.69 13.62 -12.87
CA HIS A 94 -9.37 13.47 -14.29
C HIS A 94 -10.12 12.27 -14.89
N ASP A 95 -10.09 11.11 -14.20
CA ASP A 95 -10.68 9.85 -14.68
C ASP A 95 -12.23 9.89 -14.65
N LEU A 96 -12.83 10.70 -13.79
CA LEU A 96 -14.27 11.00 -13.81
C LEU A 96 -14.64 11.96 -14.94
N ARG A 97 -13.80 12.98 -15.19
CA ARG A 97 -14.08 14.00 -16.21
C ARG A 97 -14.12 13.41 -17.62
N THR A 98 -13.19 12.52 -17.94
CA THR A 98 -13.05 11.94 -19.29
C THR A 98 -14.32 11.22 -19.78
N PRO A 99 -14.88 10.21 -19.05
CA PRO A 99 -16.12 9.56 -19.47
C PRO A 99 -17.32 10.51 -19.44
N LEU A 100 -17.37 11.46 -18.47
CA LEU A 100 -18.45 12.44 -18.39
C LEU A 100 -18.46 13.37 -19.61
N THR A 101 -17.31 13.89 -20.03
CA THR A 101 -17.19 14.69 -21.24
C THR A 101 -17.62 13.89 -22.47
N GLY A 102 -17.26 12.61 -22.55
CA GLY A 102 -17.71 11.73 -23.63
C GLY A 102 -19.23 11.54 -23.65
N ILE A 103 -19.87 11.36 -22.49
CA ILE A 103 -21.32 11.27 -22.38
C ILE A 103 -21.98 12.55 -22.90
N CYS A 104 -21.52 13.71 -22.41
CA CYS A 104 -22.05 15.02 -22.84
C CYS A 104 -21.90 15.20 -24.35
N GLY A 105 -20.74 14.85 -24.93
CA GLY A 105 -20.52 14.95 -26.37
C GLY A 105 -21.46 14.07 -27.19
N TYR A 106 -21.65 12.80 -26.79
CA TYR A 106 -22.60 11.91 -27.48
C TYR A 106 -24.07 12.35 -27.33
N LEU A 107 -24.44 12.91 -26.18
CA LEU A 107 -25.77 13.47 -25.97
C LEU A 107 -26.00 14.71 -26.87
N GLU A 108 -24.96 15.49 -27.12
CA GLU A 108 -25.02 16.64 -28.02
C GLU A 108 -25.20 16.20 -29.49
N LEU A 109 -24.45 15.18 -29.91
CA LEU A 109 -24.59 14.57 -31.24
C LEU A 109 -25.97 13.93 -31.46
N LEU A 110 -26.60 13.37 -30.42
CA LEU A 110 -27.92 12.79 -30.47
C LEU A 110 -29.05 13.80 -30.74
N LYS A 111 -28.86 15.10 -30.44
CA LYS A 111 -29.90 16.12 -30.61
C LYS A 111 -30.30 16.34 -32.06
N ASP A 112 -29.35 16.27 -32.96
CA ASP A 112 -29.50 16.59 -34.37
C ASP A 112 -29.42 15.33 -35.28
N GLU A 113 -29.30 14.13 -34.69
CA GLU A 113 -29.15 12.89 -35.42
C GLU A 113 -30.52 12.26 -35.77
N ASN A 114 -30.68 11.91 -37.03
CA ASN A 114 -31.90 11.30 -37.55
C ASN A 114 -31.70 9.83 -37.99
N ASP A 115 -30.44 9.35 -38.09
CA ASP A 115 -30.15 7.96 -38.44
C ASP A 115 -30.31 7.05 -37.21
N LEU A 116 -31.25 6.14 -37.27
CA LEU A 116 -31.52 5.14 -36.23
C LEU A 116 -30.29 4.28 -35.89
N THR A 117 -29.40 4.04 -36.84
CA THR A 117 -28.19 3.23 -36.66
C THR A 117 -27.16 4.02 -35.87
N ALA A 118 -26.96 5.30 -36.21
CA ALA A 118 -26.10 6.21 -35.47
C ALA A 118 -26.61 6.45 -34.05
N ILE A 119 -27.90 6.67 -33.86
CA ILE A 119 -28.56 6.83 -32.55
C ILE A 119 -28.28 5.62 -31.64
N LYS A 120 -28.50 4.39 -32.14
CA LYS A 120 -28.22 3.16 -31.40
C LYS A 120 -26.74 3.04 -31.01
N SER A 121 -25.83 3.44 -31.91
CA SER A 121 -24.42 3.44 -31.68
C SER A 121 -24.03 4.43 -30.54
N TYR A 122 -24.53 5.68 -30.59
CA TYR A 122 -24.27 6.68 -29.55
C TYR A 122 -24.84 6.26 -28.20
N ILE A 123 -26.03 5.69 -28.14
CA ILE A 123 -26.62 5.13 -26.91
C ILE A 123 -25.72 4.03 -26.33
N SER A 124 -25.24 3.11 -27.16
CA SER A 124 -24.30 2.06 -26.71
C SER A 124 -22.99 2.63 -26.15
N LEU A 125 -22.43 3.67 -26.78
CA LEU A 125 -21.23 4.35 -26.30
C LEU A 125 -21.48 5.06 -24.97
N ILE A 126 -22.63 5.72 -24.80
CA ILE A 126 -23.05 6.34 -23.53
C ILE A 126 -23.17 5.27 -22.43
N GLN A 127 -23.86 4.15 -22.70
CA GLN A 127 -23.99 3.05 -21.73
C GLN A 127 -22.63 2.50 -21.29
N ASN A 128 -21.69 2.35 -22.21
CA ASN A 128 -20.34 1.92 -21.89
C ASN A 128 -19.61 2.94 -20.98
N ARG A 129 -19.79 4.26 -21.21
CA ARG A 129 -19.21 5.32 -20.38
C ARG A 129 -19.83 5.36 -18.98
N VAL A 130 -21.16 5.18 -18.88
CA VAL A 130 -21.86 5.10 -17.58
C VAL A 130 -21.40 3.88 -16.80
N SER A 131 -21.24 2.72 -17.44
CA SER A 131 -20.70 1.51 -16.81
C SER A 131 -19.27 1.72 -16.27
N CYS A 132 -18.44 2.43 -17.01
CA CYS A 132 -17.09 2.81 -16.56
C CYS A 132 -17.12 3.72 -15.32
N LEU A 133 -17.99 4.74 -15.31
CA LEU A 133 -18.19 5.62 -14.15
C LEU A 133 -18.68 4.86 -12.92
N LYS A 134 -19.62 3.93 -13.11
CA LYS A 134 -20.12 3.09 -12.02
C LYS A 134 -19.00 2.25 -11.41
N GLN A 135 -18.20 1.58 -12.25
CA GLN A 135 -17.06 0.78 -11.78
C GLN A 135 -16.05 1.65 -11.02
N LEU A 136 -15.69 2.84 -11.53
CA LEU A 136 -14.79 3.77 -10.85
C LEU A 136 -15.32 4.18 -9.48
N SER A 137 -16.62 4.51 -9.39
CA SER A 137 -17.29 4.86 -8.13
C SER A 137 -17.25 3.71 -7.12
N GLU A 138 -17.50 2.46 -7.57
CA GLU A 138 -17.43 1.26 -6.73
C GLU A 138 -16.01 0.98 -6.23
N GLU A 139 -14.98 1.16 -7.08
CA GLU A 139 -13.58 1.01 -6.70
C GLU A 139 -13.17 2.07 -5.66
N LEU A 140 -13.62 3.32 -5.83
CA LEU A 140 -13.36 4.40 -4.88
C LEU A 140 -14.05 4.18 -3.53
N PHE A 141 -15.32 3.78 -3.56
CA PHE A 141 -16.05 3.45 -2.35
C PHE A 141 -15.35 2.31 -1.59
N CYS A 142 -15.00 1.23 -2.29
CA CYS A 142 -14.28 0.11 -1.72
C CYS A 142 -12.94 0.56 -1.11
N TYR A 143 -12.18 1.40 -1.83
CA TYR A 143 -10.93 1.96 -1.33
C TYR A 143 -11.14 2.77 -0.03
N SER A 144 -12.15 3.63 0.01
CA SER A 144 -12.48 4.42 1.20
C SER A 144 -12.83 3.54 2.40
N VAL A 145 -13.62 2.49 2.19
CA VAL A 145 -14.02 1.56 3.24
C VAL A 145 -12.82 0.74 3.73
N VAL A 146 -11.99 0.20 2.84
CA VAL A 146 -10.82 -0.62 3.19
C VAL A 146 -9.76 0.19 3.94
N THR A 147 -9.61 1.49 3.66
CA THR A 147 -8.64 2.35 4.34
C THR A 147 -9.12 2.92 5.68
N SER A 148 -10.45 2.96 5.93
CA SER A 148 -11.04 3.59 7.12
C SER A 148 -11.24 2.68 8.34
N SER A 149 -10.63 1.49 8.41
CA SER A 149 -10.75 0.44 9.43
C SER A 149 -11.88 -0.58 9.15
N TRP A 150 -11.55 -1.57 8.37
CA TRP A 150 -12.41 -2.73 8.18
C TRP A 150 -12.26 -3.69 9.37
N VAL A 151 -13.37 -3.98 10.03
CA VAL A 151 -13.43 -5.13 10.95
C VAL A 151 -13.62 -6.37 10.06
N THR A 152 -12.55 -7.12 9.83
CA THR A 152 -12.63 -8.38 9.07
C THR A 152 -13.37 -9.42 9.89
N THR A 153 -14.44 -9.96 9.32
CA THR A 153 -15.15 -11.11 9.90
C THR A 153 -14.52 -12.37 9.33
N GLN A 154 -13.51 -12.90 10.01
CA GLN A 154 -12.83 -14.10 9.57
C GLN A 154 -13.66 -15.35 9.91
N GLU A 155 -13.69 -16.29 8.99
CA GLU A 155 -14.37 -17.58 9.12
C GLU A 155 -13.51 -18.74 8.58
N ASN A 156 -13.84 -19.97 8.97
CA ASN A 156 -13.17 -21.14 8.45
C ASN A 156 -13.64 -21.44 7.03
N VAL A 157 -12.74 -21.28 6.07
CA VAL A 157 -12.99 -21.48 4.63
C VAL A 157 -12.08 -22.55 4.07
N ILE A 158 -12.58 -23.36 3.16
CA ILE A 158 -11.75 -24.27 2.36
C ILE A 158 -11.25 -23.48 1.14
N LEU A 159 -9.97 -23.20 1.14
CA LEU A 159 -9.32 -22.31 0.15
C LEU A 159 -9.48 -22.83 -1.29
N ASN A 160 -9.43 -24.16 -1.50
CA ASN A 160 -9.68 -24.81 -2.80
C ASN A 160 -11.03 -24.35 -3.38
N LYS A 161 -12.12 -24.53 -2.59
CA LYS A 161 -13.48 -24.18 -3.03
C LYS A 161 -13.65 -22.70 -3.29
N ALA A 162 -13.13 -21.85 -2.39
CA ALA A 162 -13.22 -20.42 -2.56
C ALA A 162 -12.48 -19.93 -3.82
N LEU A 163 -11.32 -20.52 -4.14
CA LEU A 163 -10.59 -20.21 -5.37
C LEU A 163 -11.34 -20.70 -6.61
N GLU A 164 -11.86 -21.93 -6.61
CA GLU A 164 -12.64 -22.49 -7.71
C GLU A 164 -13.89 -21.66 -8.03
N GLU A 165 -14.66 -21.25 -7.02
CA GLU A 165 -15.85 -20.41 -7.17
C GLU A 165 -15.50 -19.07 -7.83
N ASN A 166 -14.42 -18.44 -7.43
CA ASN A 166 -13.94 -17.20 -8.05
C ASN A 166 -13.54 -17.42 -9.52
N LEU A 167 -12.80 -18.47 -9.84
CA LEU A 167 -12.40 -18.79 -11.20
C LEU A 167 -13.59 -19.10 -12.09
N LEU A 168 -14.59 -19.83 -11.58
CA LEU A 168 -15.84 -20.13 -12.28
C LEU A 168 -16.65 -18.88 -12.57
N ALA A 169 -16.71 -17.92 -11.65
CA ALA A 169 -17.38 -16.63 -11.87
C ALA A 169 -16.80 -15.84 -13.07
N PHE A 170 -15.49 -16.02 -13.34
CA PHE A 170 -14.80 -15.38 -14.46
C PHE A 170 -14.83 -16.17 -15.77
N TYR A 171 -15.30 -17.42 -15.76
CA TYR A 171 -15.26 -18.32 -16.91
C TYR A 171 -15.88 -17.72 -18.20
N GLY A 172 -17.07 -17.11 -18.09
CA GLY A 172 -17.71 -16.45 -19.22
C GLY A 172 -16.90 -15.30 -19.81
N THR A 173 -16.15 -14.59 -18.98
CA THR A 173 -15.30 -13.47 -19.40
C THR A 173 -14.00 -13.99 -20.04
N PHE A 174 -13.41 -15.05 -19.50
CA PHE A 174 -12.25 -15.72 -20.10
C PHE A 174 -12.59 -16.21 -21.52
N LYS A 175 -13.73 -16.87 -21.70
CA LYS A 175 -14.20 -17.35 -23.00
C LYS A 175 -14.38 -16.21 -24.01
N LYS A 176 -14.97 -15.07 -23.60
CA LYS A 176 -15.10 -13.87 -24.46
C LYS A 176 -13.75 -13.29 -24.87
N ARG A 177 -12.73 -13.36 -24.00
CA ARG A 177 -11.39 -12.86 -24.25
C ARG A 177 -10.46 -13.89 -24.88
N LYS A 178 -10.94 -15.11 -25.13
CA LYS A 178 -10.16 -16.24 -25.65
C LYS A 178 -8.95 -16.60 -24.77
N ILE A 179 -9.13 -16.48 -23.43
CA ILE A 179 -8.16 -16.92 -22.44
C ILE A 179 -8.55 -18.31 -22.00
N GLU A 180 -7.64 -19.25 -22.10
CA GLU A 180 -7.81 -20.63 -21.59
C GLU A 180 -6.92 -20.79 -20.34
N PRO A 181 -7.50 -20.65 -19.14
CA PRO A 181 -6.73 -20.75 -17.91
C PRO A 181 -6.31 -22.20 -17.66
N VAL A 182 -5.03 -22.40 -17.37
CA VAL A 182 -4.51 -23.67 -16.82
C VAL A 182 -4.57 -23.58 -15.29
N ILE A 183 -5.32 -24.48 -14.66
CA ILE A 183 -5.61 -24.44 -13.22
C ILE A 183 -5.07 -25.71 -12.58
N GLU A 184 -4.19 -25.55 -11.59
CA GLU A 184 -3.65 -26.63 -10.77
C GLU A 184 -4.06 -26.41 -9.31
N ILE A 185 -5.00 -27.20 -8.82
CA ILE A 185 -5.50 -27.18 -7.44
C ILE A 185 -5.29 -28.59 -6.85
N PRO A 186 -4.66 -28.73 -5.67
CA PRO A 186 -4.48 -30.04 -5.06
C PRO A 186 -5.80 -30.62 -4.54
N ASP A 187 -5.94 -31.93 -4.55
CA ASP A 187 -7.11 -32.63 -4.03
C ASP A 187 -7.28 -32.53 -2.51
N THR A 188 -6.18 -32.20 -1.80
CA THR A 188 -6.20 -32.01 -0.34
C THR A 188 -6.89 -30.72 0.04
N PHE A 189 -7.87 -30.78 0.92
CA PHE A 189 -8.53 -29.59 1.44
C PHE A 189 -7.55 -28.74 2.27
N ILE A 190 -7.52 -27.45 1.98
CA ILE A 190 -6.67 -26.46 2.67
C ILE A 190 -7.58 -25.57 3.51
N PRO A 191 -7.71 -25.83 4.83
CA PRO A 191 -8.48 -24.96 5.71
C PRO A 191 -7.71 -23.67 5.97
N CYS A 192 -8.43 -22.54 5.90
CA CYS A 192 -7.88 -21.21 6.08
C CYS A 192 -8.87 -20.38 6.89
N TYR A 193 -8.37 -19.53 7.80
CA TYR A 193 -9.20 -18.62 8.58
C TYR A 193 -9.10 -17.22 7.97
N ILE A 194 -10.09 -16.86 7.13
CA ILE A 194 -10.07 -15.66 6.30
C ILE A 194 -11.43 -14.99 6.22
N ASP A 195 -11.45 -13.72 5.83
CA ASP A 195 -12.63 -12.99 5.41
C ASP A 195 -12.94 -13.36 3.94
N LEU A 196 -13.98 -14.16 3.71
CA LEU A 196 -14.35 -14.67 2.38
C LEU A 196 -14.72 -13.54 1.39
N PRO A 197 -15.52 -12.52 1.75
CA PRO A 197 -15.74 -11.34 0.92
C PRO A 197 -14.44 -10.61 0.51
N ALA A 198 -13.51 -10.43 1.45
CA ALA A 198 -12.21 -9.81 1.16
C ALA A 198 -11.37 -10.69 0.21
N PHE A 199 -11.33 -12.00 0.43
CA PHE A 199 -10.67 -12.95 -0.46
C PHE A 199 -11.24 -12.91 -1.88
N ASN A 200 -12.57 -12.94 -2.02
CA ASN A 200 -13.23 -12.83 -3.32
C ASN A 200 -12.85 -11.52 -4.03
N ARG A 201 -12.74 -10.43 -3.29
CA ARG A 201 -12.32 -9.13 -3.85
C ARG A 201 -10.86 -9.14 -4.29
N ILE A 202 -9.96 -9.75 -3.52
CA ILE A 202 -8.54 -9.90 -3.88
C ILE A 202 -8.41 -10.66 -5.20
N VAL A 203 -9.02 -11.84 -5.28
CA VAL A 203 -8.96 -12.69 -6.49
C VAL A 203 -9.58 -11.98 -7.68
N SER A 204 -10.73 -11.32 -7.50
CA SER A 204 -11.39 -10.53 -8.56
C SER A 204 -10.49 -9.41 -9.09
N ASN A 205 -9.79 -8.68 -8.22
CA ASN A 205 -8.86 -7.64 -8.63
C ASN A 205 -7.67 -8.20 -9.43
N ILE A 206 -7.10 -9.35 -8.99
CA ILE A 206 -6.01 -10.02 -9.71
C ILE A 206 -6.49 -10.51 -11.07
N LEU A 207 -7.64 -11.20 -11.14
CA LEU A 207 -8.18 -11.73 -12.40
C LEU A 207 -8.59 -10.61 -13.36
N SER A 208 -9.14 -9.50 -12.87
CA SER A 208 -9.44 -8.31 -13.68
C SER A 208 -8.17 -7.70 -14.27
N ASN A 209 -7.06 -7.72 -13.52
CA ASN A 209 -5.76 -7.28 -14.03
C ASN A 209 -5.26 -8.21 -15.15
N VAL A 210 -5.35 -9.53 -14.95
CA VAL A 210 -5.02 -10.53 -16.00
C VAL A 210 -5.83 -10.30 -17.26
N LEU A 211 -7.15 -10.08 -17.14
CA LEU A 211 -8.03 -9.83 -18.29
C LEU A 211 -7.67 -8.57 -19.09
N LYS A 212 -7.09 -7.57 -18.43
CA LYS A 212 -6.68 -6.31 -19.07
C LYS A 212 -5.31 -6.39 -19.75
N TYR A 213 -4.37 -7.13 -19.16
CA TYR A 213 -2.96 -7.03 -19.50
C TYR A 213 -2.30 -8.34 -19.97
N SER A 214 -2.97 -9.49 -19.84
CA SER A 214 -2.48 -10.77 -20.33
C SER A 214 -2.55 -10.82 -21.87
N GLU A 215 -1.64 -11.55 -22.47
CA GLU A 215 -1.59 -11.82 -23.91
C GLU A 215 -2.48 -13.00 -24.34
N GLY A 216 -3.41 -13.43 -23.49
CA GLY A 216 -4.35 -14.51 -23.75
C GLY A 216 -4.06 -15.79 -22.98
N ASP A 217 -3.13 -15.74 -22.02
CA ASP A 217 -2.77 -16.87 -21.16
C ASP A 217 -3.02 -16.55 -19.69
N LEU A 218 -3.29 -17.58 -18.91
CA LEU A 218 -3.36 -17.54 -17.45
C LEU A 218 -3.02 -18.91 -16.89
N TYR A 219 -2.10 -18.95 -15.95
CA TYR A 219 -1.77 -20.14 -15.17
C TYR A 219 -2.03 -19.86 -13.70
N VAL A 220 -2.92 -20.65 -13.06
CA VAL A 220 -3.28 -20.51 -11.65
C VAL A 220 -2.86 -21.78 -10.93
N LYS A 221 -2.10 -21.64 -9.87
CA LYS A 221 -1.68 -22.77 -9.04
C LYS A 221 -1.90 -22.49 -7.57
N LEU A 222 -2.56 -23.42 -6.89
CA LEU A 222 -2.70 -23.46 -5.44
C LEU A 222 -1.75 -24.52 -4.89
N TYR A 223 -0.94 -24.13 -3.93
CA TYR A 223 -0.01 -25.04 -3.24
C TYR A 223 -0.59 -25.46 -1.88
N ALA A 224 -0.23 -26.65 -1.42
CA ALA A 224 -0.70 -27.21 -0.14
C ALA A 224 -0.39 -26.33 1.09
N ASN A 225 0.57 -25.41 0.97
CA ASN A 225 0.93 -24.47 2.02
C ASN A 225 0.12 -23.17 1.99
N GLY A 226 -0.98 -23.09 1.23
CA GLY A 226 -1.83 -21.89 1.11
C GLY A 226 -1.28 -20.78 0.20
N LEU A 227 -0.21 -21.04 -0.58
CA LEU A 227 0.28 -20.12 -1.59
C LEU A 227 -0.54 -20.28 -2.87
N ILE A 228 -1.06 -19.19 -3.41
CA ILE A 228 -1.72 -19.13 -4.72
C ILE A 228 -0.86 -18.29 -5.66
N THR A 229 -0.62 -18.78 -6.86
CA THR A 229 0.11 -18.03 -7.89
C THR A 229 -0.75 -17.83 -9.13
N PHE A 230 -0.75 -16.61 -9.65
CA PHE A 230 -1.39 -16.23 -10.90
C PHE A 230 -0.29 -15.76 -11.85
N THR A 231 -0.07 -16.51 -12.93
CA THR A 231 1.01 -16.22 -13.90
C THR A 231 0.43 -15.99 -15.28
N ASN A 232 0.83 -14.91 -15.93
CA ASN A 232 0.44 -14.60 -17.30
C ASN A 232 1.61 -13.94 -18.08
N SER A 233 1.58 -14.02 -19.40
CA SER A 233 2.51 -13.29 -20.26
C SER A 233 2.22 -11.79 -20.22
N ALA A 234 3.27 -10.98 -20.13
CA ALA A 234 3.18 -9.52 -19.97
C ALA A 234 4.45 -8.84 -20.56
N ARG A 235 4.62 -8.91 -21.87
CA ARG A 235 5.84 -8.44 -22.57
C ARG A 235 6.08 -6.94 -22.48
N SER A 236 5.04 -6.16 -22.24
CA SER A 236 5.13 -4.70 -22.07
C SER A 236 5.67 -4.25 -20.71
N LEU A 237 5.76 -5.15 -19.73
CA LEU A 237 6.26 -4.82 -18.41
C LEU A 237 7.79 -4.80 -18.34
N THR A 238 8.30 -3.98 -17.44
CA THR A 238 9.71 -3.97 -17.02
C THR A 238 9.81 -4.30 -15.52
N PRO A 239 10.95 -4.78 -15.01
CA PRO A 239 11.13 -5.03 -13.56
C PRO A 239 10.77 -3.83 -12.68
N VAL A 240 11.15 -2.62 -13.08
CA VAL A 240 10.85 -1.37 -12.37
C VAL A 240 9.33 -1.10 -12.31
N MET A 241 8.59 -1.40 -13.37
CA MET A 241 7.13 -1.27 -13.39
C MET A 241 6.47 -2.27 -12.45
N VAL A 242 7.03 -3.48 -12.34
CA VAL A 242 6.48 -4.54 -11.49
C VAL A 242 6.62 -4.21 -10.00
N GLU A 243 7.70 -3.57 -9.58
CA GLU A 243 7.88 -3.09 -8.20
C GLU A 243 6.76 -2.12 -7.78
N ARG A 244 6.22 -1.37 -8.74
CA ARG A 244 5.18 -0.36 -8.53
C ARG A 244 3.76 -0.84 -8.76
N LEU A 245 3.53 -2.11 -9.11
CA LEU A 245 2.19 -2.63 -9.43
C LEU A 245 1.19 -2.52 -8.29
N PHE A 246 1.66 -2.49 -7.05
CA PHE A 246 0.84 -2.32 -5.86
C PHE A 246 0.75 -0.86 -5.38
N ASP A 247 1.44 0.07 -6.07
CA ASP A 247 1.30 1.49 -5.76
C ASP A 247 -0.10 1.96 -6.15
N ARG A 248 -0.65 2.86 -5.34
CA ARG A 248 -1.98 3.41 -5.56
C ARG A 248 -1.98 4.27 -6.82
N PHE A 249 -3.04 4.13 -7.64
CA PHE A 249 -3.21 4.88 -8.89
C PHE A 249 -2.10 4.67 -9.94
N TYR A 250 -1.25 3.67 -9.75
CA TYR A 250 -0.24 3.34 -10.73
C TYR A 250 -0.85 2.55 -11.89
N THR A 251 -0.65 3.06 -13.10
CA THR A 251 -1.02 2.38 -14.34
C THR A 251 0.17 2.41 -15.30
N VAL A 252 0.43 1.27 -15.94
CA VAL A 252 1.58 1.12 -16.88
C VAL A 252 1.38 1.93 -18.16
N GLU A 253 0.13 2.10 -18.58
CA GLU A 253 -0.24 2.83 -19.78
C GLU A 253 -1.20 3.98 -19.46
N THR A 254 -0.74 5.21 -19.68
CA THR A 254 -1.54 6.43 -19.52
C THR A 254 -2.64 6.58 -20.58
N GLY A 255 -2.79 5.63 -21.49
CA GLY A 255 -3.74 5.67 -22.62
C GLY A 255 -4.81 4.57 -22.66
N GLN A 256 -4.71 3.51 -21.86
CA GLN A 256 -5.78 2.50 -21.82
C GLN A 256 -6.94 2.99 -20.95
N LYS A 257 -8.02 3.32 -21.67
CA LYS A 257 -9.31 3.76 -21.19
C LYS A 257 -9.89 2.71 -20.23
N ASN A 258 -9.92 2.92 -18.93
CA ASN A 258 -10.63 2.16 -17.88
C ASN A 258 -9.76 1.44 -16.83
N SER A 259 -8.56 1.94 -16.50
CA SER A 259 -7.79 1.40 -15.39
C SER A 259 -7.53 2.50 -14.34
N THR A 260 -8.07 2.32 -13.14
CA THR A 260 -7.93 3.29 -12.02
C THR A 260 -6.62 3.16 -11.27
N GLY A 261 -5.88 2.06 -11.49
CA GLY A 261 -4.70 1.74 -10.69
C GLY A 261 -4.98 1.41 -9.22
N LEU A 262 -6.27 1.21 -8.86
CA LEU A 262 -6.67 0.89 -7.48
C LEU A 262 -6.77 -0.62 -7.20
N GLY A 263 -7.03 -1.44 -8.21
CA GLY A 263 -7.36 -2.85 -7.99
C GLY A 263 -6.29 -3.63 -7.23
N LEU A 264 -5.03 -3.58 -7.66
CA LEU A 264 -3.95 -4.32 -6.98
C LEU A 264 -3.56 -3.68 -5.63
N SER A 265 -3.66 -2.37 -5.47
CA SER A 265 -3.43 -1.71 -4.18
C SER A 265 -4.50 -2.06 -3.15
N ILE A 266 -5.77 -2.18 -3.57
CA ILE A 266 -6.87 -2.69 -2.73
C ILE A 266 -6.59 -4.15 -2.35
N ALA A 267 -6.18 -5.00 -3.31
CA ALA A 267 -5.84 -6.38 -3.04
C ALA A 267 -4.73 -6.48 -1.99
N LYS A 268 -3.65 -5.70 -2.10
CA LYS A 268 -2.56 -5.66 -1.14
C LYS A 268 -3.04 -5.23 0.25
N THR A 269 -3.84 -4.16 0.34
CA THR A 269 -4.36 -3.68 1.63
C THR A 269 -5.22 -4.74 2.33
N LEU A 270 -6.08 -5.45 1.58
CA LEU A 270 -6.92 -6.53 2.12
C LEU A 270 -6.08 -7.74 2.58
N VAL A 271 -5.05 -8.10 1.82
CA VAL A 271 -4.12 -9.19 2.20
C VAL A 271 -3.37 -8.83 3.48
N ASP A 272 -2.83 -7.61 3.58
CA ASP A 272 -2.14 -7.11 4.77
C ASP A 272 -3.06 -7.14 6.01
N GLN A 273 -4.34 -6.75 5.86
CA GLN A 273 -5.34 -6.80 6.93
C GLN A 273 -5.68 -8.22 7.39
N MET A 274 -5.60 -9.20 6.49
CA MET A 274 -5.78 -10.63 6.83
C MET A 274 -4.49 -11.28 7.36
N GLY A 275 -3.39 -10.53 7.49
CA GLY A 275 -2.09 -11.05 7.94
C GLY A 275 -1.40 -11.95 6.91
N GLY A 276 -1.79 -11.86 5.64
CA GLY A 276 -1.19 -12.56 4.52
C GLY A 276 -0.06 -11.76 3.87
N GLU A 277 0.44 -12.27 2.74
CA GLU A 277 1.48 -11.63 1.94
C GLU A 277 1.12 -11.70 0.46
N ILE A 278 1.32 -10.60 -0.28
CA ILE A 278 1.15 -10.55 -1.73
C ILE A 278 2.40 -9.94 -2.37
N GLN A 279 2.91 -10.61 -3.39
CA GLN A 279 4.10 -10.18 -4.11
C GLN A 279 3.90 -10.32 -5.62
N ALA A 280 4.62 -9.51 -6.39
CA ALA A 280 4.71 -9.62 -7.85
C ALA A 280 6.14 -9.89 -8.26
N THR A 281 6.34 -10.84 -9.14
CA THR A 281 7.64 -11.16 -9.73
C THR A 281 7.53 -11.15 -11.24
N TYR A 282 8.63 -10.77 -11.90
CA TYR A 282 8.70 -10.71 -13.36
C TYR A 282 9.93 -11.44 -13.87
N GLN A 283 9.70 -12.51 -14.57
CA GLN A 283 10.75 -13.32 -15.14
C GLN A 283 10.30 -13.88 -16.50
N ASP A 284 11.19 -13.95 -17.48
CA ASP A 284 10.93 -14.51 -18.81
C ASP A 284 9.69 -13.91 -19.51
N LYS A 285 9.49 -12.60 -19.37
CA LYS A 285 8.33 -11.86 -19.89
C LYS A 285 6.98 -12.33 -19.31
N LYS A 286 7.00 -12.98 -18.17
CA LYS A 286 5.82 -13.42 -17.43
C LYS A 286 5.72 -12.65 -16.11
N LEU A 287 4.53 -12.16 -15.82
CA LEU A 287 4.16 -11.62 -14.51
C LEU A 287 3.57 -12.75 -13.68
N THR A 288 4.09 -12.92 -12.48
CA THR A 288 3.52 -13.82 -11.48
C THR A 288 3.13 -13.01 -10.24
N ILE A 289 1.85 -13.02 -9.90
CA ILE A 289 1.34 -12.51 -8.63
C ILE A 289 1.18 -13.69 -7.68
N ALA A 290 1.89 -13.66 -6.57
CA ALA A 290 1.89 -14.66 -5.52
C ALA A 290 1.13 -14.13 -4.30
N LEU A 291 0.08 -14.85 -3.89
CA LEU A 291 -0.75 -14.57 -2.73
C LEU A 291 -0.54 -15.67 -1.69
N LYS A 292 -0.04 -15.33 -0.53
CA LYS A 292 0.17 -16.24 0.59
C LYS A 292 -0.81 -15.91 1.70
N LEU A 293 -1.64 -16.88 2.06
CA LEU A 293 -2.57 -16.77 3.19
C LEU A 293 -2.12 -17.69 4.34
N ASN A 294 -2.47 -17.31 5.56
CA ASN A 294 -2.19 -18.13 6.73
C ASN A 294 -3.17 -19.29 6.76
N ILE A 295 -2.66 -20.51 6.67
CA ILE A 295 -3.42 -21.75 6.86
C ILE A 295 -3.50 -22.08 8.36
N VAL A 296 -4.59 -22.73 8.75
CA VAL A 296 -4.82 -23.18 10.13
C VAL A 296 -4.07 -24.47 10.41
#